data_ffbe930ad7bf7c376825b166844c923b
#
_entry.id   ffbe930ad7bf7c376825b166844c923b
#
_cell.length_a   1.000
_cell.length_b   1.000
_cell.length_c   1.000
_cell.angle_alpha   90.00
_cell.angle_beta   90.00
_cell.angle_gamma   90.00
#
_symmetry.space_group_name_H-M   'P 1'
#
loop_
_entity.id
_entity.type
_entity.pdbx_description
1 polymer ?
#
loop_
_entity_poly.entity_id
_entity_poly.type
_entity_poly.pdbx_seq_one_letter_code
_entity_poly.pdbx_strand_id
1 'polypeptide(L)'
;MALFKDSFNYQELIDCAKGKLAGVDFPKLPLPPMLMFDEVTSIKETGGAYDKGTAHAQFKITPDKWFFPCHFENDPVMPGCLGMDALWQLLGFSLGNMGGRGKGRAISVGEVKFTGQILPIAKKVEYLLDFKRIITVSYTHLTLPTSRSV
;
A
#
# COMPACT_ATOMS: atom_id res chain seq x y z
N MET A 1 13.07 8.89 -11.12
CA MET A 1 12.53 10.25 -10.92
C MET A 1 11.35 10.16 -9.96
N ALA A 2 11.31 10.98 -8.94
CA ALA A 2 10.15 11.06 -8.06
C ALA A 2 8.98 11.67 -8.83
N LEU A 3 7.77 11.18 -8.63
CA LEU A 3 6.59 11.71 -9.32
C LEU A 3 6.07 12.98 -8.63
N PHE A 4 6.16 13.04 -7.30
CA PHE A 4 5.66 14.14 -6.46
C PHE A 4 4.23 14.57 -6.84
N LYS A 5 3.40 13.57 -7.14
CA LYS A 5 2.00 13.76 -7.47
C LYS A 5 1.14 13.36 -6.27
N ASP A 6 0.09 14.12 -5.99
CA ASP A 6 -0.71 13.95 -4.78
C ASP A 6 -1.78 12.85 -4.90
N SER A 7 -2.22 12.54 -6.12
CA SER A 7 -3.30 11.57 -6.34
C SER A 7 -3.09 10.78 -7.64
N PHE A 8 -3.65 9.56 -7.70
CA PHE A 8 -3.51 8.66 -8.85
C PHE A 8 -4.82 7.95 -9.12
N ASN A 9 -5.24 7.93 -10.36
CA ASN A 9 -6.41 7.18 -10.82
C ASN A 9 -6.06 5.71 -11.12
N TYR A 10 -7.09 4.91 -11.39
CA TYR A 10 -6.93 3.48 -11.64
C TYR A 10 -5.99 3.15 -12.80
N GLN A 11 -6.04 3.90 -13.90
CA GLN A 11 -5.17 3.66 -15.05
C GLN A 11 -3.69 3.87 -14.70
N GLU A 12 -3.39 4.90 -13.93
CA GLU A 12 -2.03 5.18 -13.46
C GLU A 12 -1.51 4.08 -12.52
N LEU A 13 -2.40 3.49 -11.70
CA LEU A 13 -2.04 2.35 -10.84
C LEU A 13 -1.74 1.10 -11.68
N ILE A 14 -2.51 0.85 -12.74
CA ILE A 14 -2.24 -0.23 -13.69
C ILE A 14 -0.92 0.02 -14.45
N ASP A 15 -0.65 1.26 -14.83
CA ASP A 15 0.62 1.62 -15.49
C ASP A 15 1.81 1.44 -14.54
N CYS A 16 1.64 1.72 -13.24
CA CYS A 16 2.62 1.37 -12.21
C CYS A 16 2.87 -0.13 -12.15
N ALA A 17 1.80 -0.93 -12.09
CA ALA A 17 1.89 -2.39 -12.04
C ALA A 17 2.62 -2.97 -13.26
N LYS A 18 2.43 -2.37 -14.43
CA LYS A 18 3.12 -2.73 -15.69
C LYS A 18 4.52 -2.13 -15.83
N GLY A 19 4.98 -1.32 -14.86
CA GLY A 19 6.28 -0.66 -14.89
C GLY A 19 6.38 0.49 -15.90
N LYS A 20 5.26 1.12 -16.26
CA LYS A 20 5.18 2.21 -17.24
C LYS A 20 5.10 3.59 -16.61
N LEU A 21 4.79 3.69 -15.31
CA LEU A 21 4.48 4.98 -14.66
C LEU A 21 5.72 5.87 -14.48
N ALA A 22 6.85 5.33 -14.01
CA ALA A 22 8.00 6.14 -13.61
C ALA A 22 9.37 5.47 -13.82
N GLY A 23 9.46 4.55 -14.77
CA GLY A 23 10.70 3.85 -15.12
C GLY A 23 10.90 2.53 -14.37
N VAL A 24 11.98 1.83 -14.73
CA VAL A 24 12.21 0.43 -14.35
C VAL A 24 12.44 0.18 -12.86
N ASP A 25 12.98 1.17 -12.16
CA ASP A 25 13.32 1.08 -10.74
C ASP A 25 12.20 1.59 -9.80
N PHE A 26 11.09 2.05 -10.35
CA PHE A 26 9.94 2.45 -9.54
C PHE A 26 9.29 1.22 -8.91
N PRO A 27 8.93 1.25 -7.61
CA PRO A 27 8.26 0.13 -6.95
C PRO A 27 6.95 -0.21 -7.67
N LYS A 28 6.83 -1.45 -8.15
CA LYS A 28 5.64 -1.90 -8.88
C LYS A 28 4.53 -2.30 -7.92
N LEU A 29 3.33 -1.90 -8.25
CA LEU A 29 2.11 -2.48 -7.68
C LEU A 29 1.85 -3.88 -8.25
N PRO A 30 1.10 -4.74 -7.54
CA PRO A 30 0.60 -5.96 -8.15
C PRO A 30 -0.48 -5.65 -9.19
N LEU A 31 -0.67 -6.55 -10.14
CA LEU A 31 -1.80 -6.51 -11.05
C LEU A 31 -3.09 -7.03 -10.38
N PRO A 32 -4.28 -6.65 -10.86
CA PRO A 32 -5.51 -7.32 -10.48
C PRO A 32 -5.42 -8.84 -10.70
N PRO A 33 -6.02 -9.68 -9.82
CA PRO A 33 -6.91 -9.30 -8.74
C PRO A 33 -6.24 -8.90 -7.43
N MET A 34 -4.90 -8.91 -7.33
CA MET A 34 -4.16 -8.59 -6.09
C MET A 34 -4.01 -7.09 -5.84
N LEU A 35 -4.24 -6.22 -6.81
CA LEU A 35 -4.30 -4.78 -6.58
C LEU A 35 -5.52 -4.45 -5.70
N MET A 36 -5.29 -3.91 -4.50
CA MET A 36 -6.30 -3.77 -3.46
C MET A 36 -6.82 -2.35 -3.27
N PHE A 37 -6.59 -1.45 -4.20
CA PHE A 37 -7.23 -0.14 -4.27
C PHE A 37 -7.40 0.32 -5.72
N ASP A 38 -8.40 1.18 -5.94
CA ASP A 38 -8.77 1.68 -7.27
C ASP A 38 -8.26 3.10 -7.49
N GLU A 39 -7.93 3.80 -6.42
CA GLU A 39 -7.51 5.19 -6.44
C GLU A 39 -6.63 5.51 -5.24
N VAL A 40 -5.57 6.27 -5.46
CA VAL A 40 -4.85 6.96 -4.40
C VAL A 40 -5.34 8.40 -4.37
N THR A 41 -6.05 8.75 -3.31
CA THR A 41 -6.73 10.05 -3.20
C THR A 41 -5.81 11.16 -2.69
N SER A 42 -4.77 10.82 -1.93
CA SER A 42 -3.82 11.78 -1.41
C SER A 42 -2.51 11.11 -1.00
N ILE A 43 -1.38 11.74 -1.32
CA ILE A 43 -0.06 11.47 -0.73
C ILE A 43 0.53 12.81 -0.31
N LYS A 44 0.94 12.92 0.94
CA LYS A 44 1.57 14.13 1.50
C LYS A 44 2.87 13.77 2.20
N GLU A 45 3.90 14.59 2.02
CA GLU A 45 5.21 14.39 2.66
C GLU A 45 5.29 14.95 4.09
N THR A 46 4.28 15.72 4.50
CA THR A 46 4.18 16.32 5.83
C THR A 46 2.79 16.10 6.41
N GLY A 47 2.61 16.39 7.69
CA GLY A 47 1.35 16.17 8.40
C GLY A 47 1.18 14.73 8.88
N GLY A 48 -0.04 14.43 9.35
CA GLY A 48 -0.35 13.18 10.02
C GLY A 48 0.06 13.16 11.49
N ALA A 49 -0.13 12.03 12.15
CA ALA A 49 0.10 11.89 13.60
C ALA A 49 1.56 12.12 14.02
N TYR A 50 2.50 11.93 13.10
CA TYR A 50 3.95 12.04 13.36
C TYR A 50 4.62 13.15 12.57
N ASP A 51 3.85 13.94 11.82
CA ASP A 51 4.37 14.99 10.90
C ASP A 51 5.47 14.49 9.93
N LYS A 52 5.26 13.27 9.42
CA LYS A 52 6.15 12.60 8.47
C LYS A 52 5.43 12.22 7.18
N GLY A 53 4.22 12.71 7.00
CA GLY A 53 3.40 12.48 5.83
C GLY A 53 2.29 11.46 6.02
N THR A 54 1.39 11.45 5.06
CA THR A 54 0.23 10.55 5.02
C THR A 54 0.01 10.02 3.61
N ALA A 55 -0.67 8.89 3.50
CA ALA A 55 -1.18 8.41 2.23
C ALA A 55 -2.60 7.87 2.42
N HIS A 56 -3.48 8.20 1.46
CA HIS A 56 -4.87 7.77 1.46
C HIS A 56 -5.20 7.11 0.13
N ALA A 57 -5.90 5.99 0.20
CA ALA A 57 -6.42 5.29 -0.97
C ALA A 57 -7.82 4.77 -0.71
N GLN A 58 -8.55 4.43 -1.77
CA GLN A 58 -9.87 3.82 -1.66
C GLN A 58 -10.02 2.64 -2.60
N PHE A 59 -10.82 1.68 -2.16
CA PHE A 59 -11.15 0.47 -2.88
C PHE A 59 -12.67 0.33 -2.95
N LYS A 60 -13.21 0.34 -4.15
CA LYS A 60 -14.63 0.12 -4.38
C LYS A 60 -14.98 -1.34 -4.10
N ILE A 61 -15.95 -1.55 -3.25
CA ILE A 61 -16.50 -2.87 -2.95
C ILE A 61 -17.75 -3.09 -3.77
N THR A 62 -17.80 -4.23 -4.47
CA THR A 62 -18.97 -4.71 -5.20
C THR A 62 -19.18 -6.19 -4.87
N PRO A 63 -20.42 -6.71 -4.91
CA PRO A 63 -20.72 -8.09 -4.53
C PRO A 63 -20.01 -9.16 -5.38
N ASP A 64 -19.51 -8.78 -6.56
CA ASP A 64 -18.81 -9.65 -7.52
C ASP A 64 -17.29 -9.73 -7.27
N LYS A 65 -16.77 -9.08 -6.22
CA LYS A 65 -15.35 -9.21 -5.88
C LYS A 65 -14.97 -10.67 -5.67
N TRP A 66 -13.83 -11.06 -6.24
CA TRP A 66 -13.34 -12.44 -6.34
C TRP A 66 -13.25 -13.19 -5.01
N PHE A 67 -13.04 -12.48 -3.91
CA PHE A 67 -12.87 -13.09 -2.60
C PHE A 67 -14.19 -13.45 -1.92
N PHE A 68 -15.30 -12.82 -2.25
CA PHE A 68 -16.60 -13.08 -1.60
C PHE A 68 -17.13 -14.51 -1.83
N PRO A 69 -17.07 -15.09 -3.06
CA PRO A 69 -17.55 -16.46 -3.25
C PRO A 69 -16.76 -17.54 -2.51
N CYS A 70 -15.49 -17.26 -2.18
CA CYS A 70 -14.60 -18.24 -1.57
C CYS A 70 -14.26 -17.95 -0.11
N HIS A 71 -14.67 -16.82 0.43
CA HIS A 71 -14.35 -16.45 1.80
C HIS A 71 -15.57 -15.82 2.51
N PHE A 72 -16.54 -16.60 2.95
CA PHE A 72 -16.69 -18.06 2.87
C PHE A 72 -17.97 -18.41 2.08
N GLU A 73 -18.14 -19.69 1.68
CA GLU A 73 -19.38 -20.15 1.08
C GLU A 73 -20.56 -19.87 2.01
N ASN A 74 -21.60 -19.18 1.50
CA ASN A 74 -22.77 -18.72 2.25
C ASN A 74 -22.49 -17.73 3.42
N ASP A 75 -21.26 -17.26 3.59
CA ASP A 75 -20.88 -16.26 4.59
C ASP A 75 -19.80 -15.32 4.02
N PRO A 76 -20.15 -14.48 3.04
CA PRO A 76 -19.17 -13.68 2.31
C PRO A 76 -18.66 -12.51 3.15
N VAL A 77 -17.35 -12.47 3.34
CA VAL A 77 -16.63 -11.39 4.02
C VAL A 77 -15.27 -11.18 3.36
N MET A 78 -14.84 -9.94 3.22
CA MET A 78 -13.48 -9.65 2.72
C MET A 78 -12.43 -10.17 3.69
N PRO A 79 -11.43 -10.97 3.23
CA PRO A 79 -10.32 -11.38 4.09
C PRO A 79 -9.59 -10.16 4.67
N GLY A 80 -9.41 -10.11 5.98
CA GLY A 80 -8.71 -9.01 6.65
C GLY A 80 -7.25 -8.87 6.19
N CYS A 81 -6.60 -9.97 5.82
CA CYS A 81 -5.24 -9.96 5.28
C CYS A 81 -5.13 -9.16 3.97
N LEU A 82 -6.18 -9.09 3.16
CA LEU A 82 -6.18 -8.28 1.93
C LEU A 82 -6.18 -6.77 2.24
N GLY A 83 -6.86 -6.36 3.30
CA GLY A 83 -6.79 -4.97 3.77
C GLY A 83 -5.40 -4.60 4.28
N MET A 84 -4.73 -5.51 4.97
CA MET A 84 -3.34 -5.32 5.40
C MET A 84 -2.39 -5.27 4.21
N ASP A 85 -2.57 -6.16 3.23
CA ASP A 85 -1.76 -6.13 2.00
C ASP A 85 -1.96 -4.83 1.21
N ALA A 86 -3.19 -4.30 1.18
CA ALA A 86 -3.47 -2.98 0.60
C ALA A 86 -2.65 -1.86 1.24
N LEU A 87 -2.49 -1.87 2.56
CA LEU A 87 -1.67 -0.89 3.27
C LEU A 87 -0.18 -1.03 2.90
N TRP A 88 0.33 -2.26 2.73
CA TRP A 88 1.70 -2.47 2.24
C TRP A 88 1.88 -2.01 0.80
N GLN A 89 0.91 -2.27 -0.08
CA GLN A 89 0.91 -1.78 -1.45
C GLN A 89 0.95 -0.25 -1.48
N LEU A 90 0.08 0.40 -0.70
CA LEU A 90 0.02 1.86 -0.59
C LEU A 90 1.31 2.44 -0.01
N LEU A 91 1.89 1.80 1.00
CA LEU A 91 3.19 2.19 1.58
C LEU A 91 4.30 2.16 0.54
N GLY A 92 4.47 1.05 -0.16
CA GLY A 92 5.50 0.89 -1.20
C GLY A 92 5.34 1.88 -2.34
N PHE A 93 4.10 2.09 -2.80
CA PHE A 93 3.77 3.05 -3.84
C PHE A 93 4.08 4.50 -3.41
N SER A 94 3.69 4.87 -2.19
CA SER A 94 3.94 6.21 -1.65
C SER A 94 5.44 6.49 -1.49
N LEU A 95 6.20 5.53 -1.00
CA LEU A 95 7.67 5.67 -0.93
C LEU A 95 8.29 5.85 -2.32
N GLY A 96 7.79 5.14 -3.34
CA GLY A 96 8.20 5.33 -4.73
C GLY A 96 7.89 6.73 -5.24
N ASN A 97 6.69 7.25 -4.94
CA ASN A 97 6.27 8.61 -5.29
C ASN A 97 7.19 9.67 -4.64
N MET A 98 7.58 9.46 -3.40
CA MET A 98 8.51 10.32 -2.64
C MET A 98 9.98 10.15 -3.05
N GLY A 99 10.28 9.36 -4.07
CA GLY A 99 11.63 9.21 -4.62
C GLY A 99 12.34 7.91 -4.28
N GLY A 100 11.73 7.01 -3.51
CA GLY A 100 12.24 5.67 -3.25
C GLY A 100 12.39 4.86 -4.54
N ARG A 101 13.40 4.01 -4.60
CA ARG A 101 13.69 3.16 -5.76
C ARG A 101 13.97 1.73 -5.34
N GLY A 102 13.75 0.81 -6.26
CA GLY A 102 14.02 -0.60 -6.06
C GLY A 102 12.76 -1.41 -5.70
N LYS A 103 12.98 -2.61 -5.18
CA LYS A 103 11.92 -3.59 -4.88
C LYS A 103 11.56 -3.53 -3.41
N GLY A 104 10.38 -2.98 -3.08
CA GLY A 104 9.85 -2.99 -1.72
C GLY A 104 9.55 -4.42 -1.22
N ARG A 105 9.80 -4.66 0.05
CA ARG A 105 9.42 -5.90 0.76
C ARG A 105 8.97 -5.54 2.16
N ALA A 106 7.81 -6.04 2.56
CA ALA A 106 7.37 -5.97 3.94
C ALA A 106 8.27 -6.88 4.79
N ILE A 107 8.80 -6.36 5.89
CA ILE A 107 9.71 -7.10 6.77
C ILE A 107 8.98 -7.58 8.02
N SER A 108 8.14 -6.73 8.58
CA SER A 108 7.40 -7.05 9.80
C SER A 108 6.13 -6.24 9.89
N VAL A 109 5.22 -6.71 10.69
CA VAL A 109 4.04 -6.00 11.14
C VAL A 109 3.98 -6.10 12.67
N GLY A 110 3.59 -5.00 13.32
CA GLY A 110 3.42 -4.98 14.77
C GLY A 110 2.06 -5.51 15.18
N GLU A 111 1.28 -4.70 15.89
CA GLU A 111 -0.06 -5.06 16.28
C GLU A 111 -1.04 -4.88 15.12
N VAL A 112 -1.87 -5.89 14.88
CA VAL A 112 -2.99 -5.82 13.93
C VAL A 112 -4.27 -6.12 14.67
N LYS A 113 -5.26 -5.24 14.52
CA LYS A 113 -6.61 -5.41 15.10
C LYS A 113 -7.65 -5.33 14.00
N PHE A 114 -8.50 -6.34 13.95
CA PHE A 114 -9.69 -6.35 13.10
C PHE A 114 -10.91 -6.11 13.99
N THR A 115 -11.53 -4.94 13.87
CA THR A 115 -12.64 -4.52 14.73
C THR A 115 -13.99 -4.55 14.02
N GLY A 116 -14.02 -4.94 12.76
CA GLY A 116 -15.23 -5.01 11.95
C GLY A 116 -15.07 -5.94 10.75
N GLN A 117 -16.14 -6.05 9.98
CA GLN A 117 -16.25 -6.88 8.78
C GLN A 117 -16.57 -6.02 7.56
N ILE A 118 -15.97 -6.35 6.42
CA ILE A 118 -16.29 -5.75 5.13
C ILE A 118 -17.14 -6.76 4.36
N LEU A 119 -18.44 -6.48 4.29
CA LEU A 119 -19.44 -7.33 3.66
C LEU A 119 -19.71 -6.88 2.21
N PRO A 120 -20.36 -7.72 1.36
CA PRO A 120 -20.70 -7.36 -0.02
C PRO A 120 -21.56 -6.12 -0.18
N ILE A 121 -22.29 -5.71 0.87
CA ILE A 121 -23.11 -4.49 0.91
C ILE A 121 -22.30 -3.21 1.16
N ALA A 122 -21.04 -3.33 1.54
CA ALA A 122 -20.14 -2.18 1.66
C ALA A 122 -19.98 -1.48 0.31
N LYS A 123 -19.81 -0.17 0.33
CA LYS A 123 -19.61 0.60 -0.90
C LYS A 123 -18.14 0.77 -1.23
N LYS A 124 -17.33 1.01 -0.21
CA LYS A 124 -15.88 1.20 -0.35
C LYS A 124 -15.15 0.90 0.96
N VAL A 125 -13.87 0.64 0.84
CA VAL A 125 -12.90 0.67 1.93
C VAL A 125 -11.97 1.85 1.71
N GLU A 126 -11.64 2.56 2.77
CA GLU A 126 -10.66 3.64 2.77
C GLU A 126 -9.43 3.18 3.54
N TYR A 127 -8.27 3.37 2.95
CA TYR A 127 -6.97 3.07 3.54
C TYR A 127 -6.27 4.36 3.91
N LEU A 128 -5.81 4.45 5.15
CA LEU A 128 -5.09 5.62 5.65
C LEU A 128 -3.77 5.17 6.25
N LEU A 129 -2.69 5.82 5.83
CA LEU A 129 -1.35 5.63 6.37
C LEU A 129 -0.86 6.91 7.01
N ASP A 130 -0.30 6.79 8.21
CA ASP A 130 0.55 7.80 8.84
C ASP A 130 1.99 7.30 8.87
N PHE A 131 2.90 8.02 8.21
CA PHE A 131 4.32 7.67 8.22
C PHE A 131 4.94 8.08 9.56
N LYS A 132 5.40 7.09 10.33
CA LYS A 132 6.06 7.35 11.60
C LYS A 132 7.53 7.72 11.41
N ARG A 133 8.19 7.06 10.46
CA ARG A 133 9.62 7.27 10.19
C ARG A 133 9.98 6.71 8.81
N ILE A 134 10.68 7.51 8.02
CA ILE A 134 11.28 7.11 6.76
C ILE A 134 12.78 7.28 6.91
N ILE A 135 13.55 6.24 6.64
CA ILE A 135 15.01 6.28 6.68
C ILE A 135 15.52 5.97 5.29
N THR A 136 16.23 6.92 4.71
CA THR A 136 16.97 6.72 3.47
C THR A 136 18.44 6.56 3.81
N VAL A 137 19.03 5.42 3.41
CA VAL A 137 20.45 5.15 3.59
C VAL A 137 21.13 5.36 2.25
N SER A 138 22.04 6.31 2.19
CA SER A 138 22.91 6.51 1.03
C SER A 138 24.07 5.49 1.11
N TYR A 139 24.12 4.58 0.12
CA TYR A 139 25.17 3.55 0.08
C TYR A 139 26.48 4.13 -0.45
N THR A 140 27.41 4.44 0.44
CA THR A 140 28.82 4.57 0.06
C THR A 140 29.71 3.47 0.67
N HIS A 141 29.35 2.85 1.79
CA HIS A 141 29.93 1.60 2.33
C HIS A 141 28.96 0.94 3.31
N LEU A 142 28.71 -0.35 3.12
CA LEU A 142 27.96 -1.19 4.06
C LEU A 142 28.87 -1.88 5.04
N THR A 143 28.88 -1.43 6.29
CA THR A 143 29.04 -2.30 7.43
C THR A 143 27.70 -2.39 8.13
N LEU A 144 27.02 -3.53 8.02
CA LEU A 144 25.85 -3.82 8.83
C LEU A 144 26.29 -3.87 10.31
N PRO A 145 25.69 -3.06 11.20
CA PRO A 145 25.88 -3.31 12.62
C PRO A 145 25.20 -4.65 12.92
N THR A 146 25.98 -5.65 13.28
CA THR A 146 25.48 -6.88 13.88
C THR A 146 24.89 -6.53 15.22
N SER A 147 23.58 -6.38 15.31
CA SER A 147 22.90 -6.39 16.60
C SER A 147 23.01 -7.82 17.17
N ARG A 148 23.90 -8.03 18.11
CA ARG A 148 23.83 -9.18 19.01
C ARG A 148 22.53 -9.03 19.82
N SER A 149 21.60 -9.93 19.58
CA SER A 149 20.54 -10.24 20.54
C SER A 149 21.17 -11.05 21.65
N VAL A 150 21.07 -10.57 22.86
CA VAL A 150 21.19 -11.37 24.07
C VAL A 150 19.79 -11.78 24.48
#